data_b4fd89ca3012625eee7f48cb04b74255
#
_entry.id   b4fd89ca3012625eee7f48cb04b74255
#
_cell.length_a   1.000
_cell.length_b   1.000
_cell.length_c   1.000
_cell.angle_alpha   90.00
_cell.angle_beta   90.00
_cell.angle_gamma   90.00
#
_symmetry.space_group_name_H-M   'P 1'
#
loop_
_entity.id
_entity.type
_entity.pdbx_description
1 polymer ?
#
loop_
_entity_poly.entity_id
_entity_poly.type
_entity_poly.pdbx_seq_one_letter_code
_entity_poly.pdbx_strand_id
1 'polypeptide(L)'
;DSTSRWAEALREMSGRLEEMPGEEGYPAYLGSRLAQFYERAGRVISLGSEGREGQLSAIGAVSPPGGDISEPVSQATLRIVKVFWGLDANLAYQRHFPAINWLNSYSNYLDDMEPWFNENVKSDWMQVRQNLMSLLTEEASLNEIVKMVGMDALSPQDRLKMEAARSIREDFLHQNSFDEIDTYTSLPKQYDMMKLVYAFYEEGSKALKDGANIEDIVSMQVRERIGRFKYTKESDIAEEYSSVQEALATEIATLTQDKED
;
A
#
# COMPACT_ATOMS: atom_id res chain seq x y z
N ASP A 1 19.28 10.17 13.06
CA ASP A 1 19.53 8.77 13.05
C ASP A 1 18.23 7.98 13.31
N SER A 2 18.18 6.93 14.11
CA SER A 2 16.95 6.20 14.37
C SER A 2 16.47 6.35 15.82
N THR A 3 15.17 6.16 16.05
CA THR A 3 14.61 6.11 17.41
C THR A 3 15.11 4.89 18.19
N SER A 4 15.52 3.83 17.52
CA SER A 4 16.20 2.68 18.15
C SER A 4 17.51 3.09 18.81
N ARG A 5 18.35 3.87 18.14
CA ARG A 5 19.61 4.39 18.70
C ARG A 5 19.38 5.35 19.86
N TRP A 6 18.34 6.17 19.76
CA TRP A 6 17.94 7.02 20.89
C TRP A 6 17.50 6.17 22.10
N ALA A 7 16.74 5.11 21.89
CA ALA A 7 16.31 4.22 22.95
C ALA A 7 17.49 3.44 23.57
N GLU A 8 18.45 2.99 22.77
CA GLU A 8 19.71 2.38 23.28
C GLU A 8 20.47 3.36 24.18
N ALA A 9 20.62 4.62 23.77
CA ALA A 9 21.26 5.63 24.60
C ALA A 9 20.49 5.85 25.92
N LEU A 10 19.17 5.83 25.88
CA LEU A 10 18.33 5.92 27.09
C LEU A 10 18.56 4.73 28.02
N ARG A 11 18.66 3.51 27.48
CA ARG A 11 18.97 2.28 28.23
C ARG A 11 20.34 2.37 28.90
N GLU A 12 21.36 2.86 28.16
CA GLU A 12 22.71 3.02 28.69
C GLU A 12 22.74 4.06 29.82
N MET A 13 22.04 5.17 29.66
CA MET A 13 21.96 6.20 30.69
C MET A 13 21.28 5.70 31.98
N SER A 14 20.14 5.02 31.85
CA SER A 14 19.43 4.45 33.00
C SER A 14 20.27 3.41 33.74
N GLY A 15 21.03 2.58 33.02
CA GLY A 15 21.98 1.63 33.60
C GLY A 15 23.10 2.32 34.38
N ARG A 16 23.65 3.42 33.89
CA ARG A 16 24.68 4.22 34.61
C ARG A 16 24.12 4.93 35.85
N LEU A 17 22.84 5.24 35.83
CA LEU A 17 22.14 5.85 36.98
C LEU A 17 21.64 4.81 37.97
N GLU A 18 21.94 3.52 37.74
CA GLU A 18 21.50 2.36 38.59
C GLU A 18 19.98 2.30 38.75
N GLU A 19 19.22 2.75 37.72
CA GLU A 19 17.77 2.65 37.74
C GLU A 19 17.32 1.19 37.54
N MET A 20 16.18 0.83 38.12
CA MET A 20 15.64 -0.53 38.00
C MET A 20 15.33 -0.84 36.50
N PRO A 21 15.95 -1.88 35.93
CA PRO A 21 15.70 -2.24 34.54
C PRO A 21 14.31 -2.84 34.33
N GLY A 22 13.65 -2.49 33.26
CA GLY A 22 12.46 -3.16 32.77
C GLY A 22 12.80 -4.24 31.73
N GLU A 23 11.90 -4.47 30.81
CA GLU A 23 12.03 -5.47 29.73
C GLU A 23 13.28 -5.20 28.88
N GLU A 24 14.07 -6.24 28.64
CA GLU A 24 15.34 -6.20 27.91
C GLU A 24 16.34 -5.11 28.39
N GLY A 25 16.26 -4.75 29.67
CA GLY A 25 17.13 -3.73 30.25
C GLY A 25 16.78 -2.28 29.92
N TYR A 26 15.69 -2.03 29.22
CA TYR A 26 15.16 -0.69 29.01
C TYR A 26 14.53 -0.14 30.30
N PRO A 27 14.55 1.19 30.52
CA PRO A 27 13.86 1.75 31.67
C PRO A 27 12.35 1.57 31.55
N ALA A 28 11.66 1.40 32.69
CA ALA A 28 10.21 1.23 32.73
C ALA A 28 9.44 2.40 32.07
N TYR A 29 10.05 3.57 31.98
CA TYR A 29 9.47 4.76 31.35
C TYR A 29 9.77 4.90 29.85
N LEU A 30 10.31 3.88 29.17
CA LEU A 30 10.59 3.91 27.72
C LEU A 30 9.36 4.35 26.92
N GLY A 31 8.21 3.72 27.14
CA GLY A 31 6.97 4.02 26.43
C GLY A 31 6.52 5.47 26.62
N SER A 32 6.57 6.00 27.84
CA SER A 32 6.18 7.40 28.10
C SER A 32 7.15 8.40 27.47
N ARG A 33 8.45 8.10 27.39
CA ARG A 33 9.43 8.93 26.72
C ARG A 33 9.25 8.94 25.21
N LEU A 34 8.98 7.79 24.61
CA LEU A 34 8.62 7.68 23.19
C LEU A 34 7.34 8.46 22.89
N ALA A 35 6.30 8.33 23.73
CA ALA A 35 5.07 9.09 23.58
C ALA A 35 5.33 10.61 23.60
N GLN A 36 6.08 11.10 24.58
CA GLN A 36 6.47 12.51 24.67
C GLN A 36 7.27 13.01 23.45
N PHE A 37 8.06 12.13 22.81
CA PHE A 37 8.78 12.46 21.60
C PHE A 37 7.83 12.62 20.41
N TYR A 38 6.99 11.62 20.15
CA TYR A 38 6.06 11.62 19.01
C TYR A 38 4.91 12.61 19.17
N GLU A 39 4.49 12.92 20.41
CA GLU A 39 3.44 13.91 20.70
C GLU A 39 3.81 15.33 20.25
N ARG A 40 5.08 15.59 19.98
CA ARG A 40 5.55 16.87 19.40
C ARG A 40 5.14 17.06 17.95
N ALA A 41 4.79 15.99 17.24
CA ALA A 41 4.21 16.06 15.91
C ALA A 41 2.74 16.51 16.00
N GLY A 42 2.36 17.37 15.08
CA GLY A 42 0.97 17.84 15.02
C GLY A 42 0.83 19.18 14.31
N ARG A 43 -0.40 19.65 14.21
CA ARG A 43 -0.77 20.97 13.69
C ARG A 43 -1.23 21.83 14.86
N VAL A 44 -0.67 23.02 14.97
CA VAL A 44 -0.95 23.95 16.07
C VAL A 44 -1.16 25.37 15.55
N ILE A 45 -1.96 26.13 16.29
CA ILE A 45 -1.98 27.58 16.14
C ILE A 45 -0.92 28.15 17.08
N SER A 46 0.08 28.81 16.51
CA SER A 46 1.19 29.38 17.27
C SER A 46 0.69 30.50 18.20
N LEU A 47 1.29 30.57 19.40
CA LEU A 47 1.03 31.66 20.31
C LEU A 47 1.42 33.01 19.66
N GLY A 48 0.55 34.00 19.75
CA GLY A 48 0.74 35.33 19.19
C GLY A 48 -0.56 35.90 18.62
N SER A 49 -0.49 37.18 18.20
CA SER A 49 -1.66 37.91 17.71
C SER A 49 -2.06 37.59 16.27
N GLU A 50 -1.19 36.94 15.50
CA GLU A 50 -1.36 36.74 14.06
C GLU A 50 -2.09 35.42 13.71
N GLY A 51 -2.36 34.56 14.70
CA GLY A 51 -3.02 33.26 14.47
C GLY A 51 -2.30 32.34 13.48
N ARG A 52 -0.96 32.42 13.42
CA ARG A 52 -0.16 31.60 12.48
C ARG A 52 -0.29 30.12 12.80
N GLU A 53 -0.60 29.34 11.78
CA GLU A 53 -0.57 27.89 11.88
C GLU A 53 0.84 27.35 11.64
N GLY A 54 1.21 26.34 12.42
CA GLY A 54 2.44 25.57 12.25
C GLY A 54 2.14 24.08 12.26
N GLN A 55 2.93 23.31 11.53
CA GLN A 55 2.81 21.85 11.53
C GLN A 55 4.18 21.17 11.58
N LEU A 56 4.23 20.05 12.27
CA LEU A 56 5.38 19.17 12.34
C LEU A 56 4.94 17.74 12.05
N SER A 57 5.57 17.12 11.07
CA SER A 57 5.44 15.66 10.83
C SER A 57 6.69 14.95 11.31
N ALA A 58 6.54 13.91 12.11
CA ALA A 58 7.64 13.08 12.57
C ALA A 58 7.62 11.72 11.88
N ILE A 59 8.70 11.39 11.18
CA ILE A 59 8.91 10.08 10.57
C ILE A 59 10.03 9.39 11.34
N GLY A 60 9.66 8.44 12.21
CA GLY A 60 10.59 7.69 13.04
C GLY A 60 11.05 6.42 12.36
N ALA A 61 12.37 6.25 12.22
CA ALA A 61 12.93 4.97 11.77
C ALA A 61 13.21 4.08 12.99
N VAL A 62 12.70 2.85 12.97
CA VAL A 62 12.95 1.81 13.97
C VAL A 62 13.63 0.64 13.28
N SER A 63 14.72 0.15 13.87
CA SER A 63 15.52 -0.96 13.33
C SER A 63 15.61 -2.06 14.39
N PRO A 64 14.60 -2.95 14.46
CA PRO A 64 14.61 -4.01 15.46
C PRO A 64 15.74 -5.01 15.18
N PRO A 65 16.45 -5.50 16.22
CA PRO A 65 17.47 -6.52 16.06
C PRO A 65 16.90 -7.80 15.44
N GLY A 66 17.57 -8.31 14.39
CA GLY A 66 17.10 -9.51 13.68
C GLY A 66 15.77 -9.35 12.93
N GLY A 67 15.23 -8.14 12.81
CA GLY A 67 13.92 -7.88 12.22
C GLY A 67 12.73 -8.23 13.10
N ASP A 68 12.97 -8.51 14.39
CA ASP A 68 11.93 -8.90 15.35
C ASP A 68 11.19 -7.66 15.88
N ILE A 69 10.01 -7.39 15.35
CA ILE A 69 9.15 -6.28 15.79
C ILE A 69 8.49 -6.49 17.16
N SER A 70 8.68 -7.66 17.79
CA SER A 70 8.16 -7.92 19.14
C SER A 70 9.03 -7.31 20.24
N GLU A 71 10.22 -6.79 19.90
CA GLU A 71 11.11 -6.14 20.87
C GLU A 71 10.49 -4.85 21.48
N PRO A 72 10.95 -4.43 22.68
CA PRO A 72 10.27 -3.39 23.46
C PRO A 72 10.14 -2.03 22.76
N VAL A 73 11.16 -1.60 21.99
CA VAL A 73 11.14 -0.28 21.33
C VAL A 73 10.12 -0.25 20.19
N SER A 74 10.10 -1.31 19.35
CA SER A 74 9.13 -1.47 18.28
C SER A 74 7.71 -1.55 18.83
N GLN A 75 7.48 -2.38 19.85
CA GLN A 75 6.15 -2.52 20.46
C GLN A 75 5.67 -1.22 21.11
N ALA A 76 6.54 -0.52 21.83
CA ALA A 76 6.19 0.77 22.42
C ALA A 76 5.87 1.81 21.32
N THR A 77 6.65 1.83 20.23
CA THR A 77 6.43 2.75 19.10
C THR A 77 5.11 2.46 18.40
N LEU A 78 4.82 1.21 18.07
CA LEU A 78 3.58 0.81 17.39
C LEU A 78 2.31 1.15 18.18
N ARG A 79 2.39 1.20 19.52
CA ARG A 79 1.26 1.63 20.36
C ARG A 79 0.99 3.14 20.31
N ILE A 80 1.96 3.92 19.86
CA ILE A 80 1.92 5.40 19.89
C ILE A 80 1.60 5.95 18.51
N VAL A 81 2.27 5.44 17.47
CA VAL A 81 2.17 5.98 16.11
C VAL A 81 0.86 5.58 15.44
N LYS A 82 0.29 6.50 14.68
CA LYS A 82 -0.95 6.24 13.92
C LYS A 82 -0.69 5.67 12.52
N VAL A 83 0.53 5.76 12.02
CA VAL A 83 0.92 5.24 10.71
C VAL A 83 2.15 4.37 10.87
N PHE A 84 2.11 3.21 10.25
CA PHE A 84 3.22 2.27 10.20
C PHE A 84 3.51 1.84 8.77
N TRP A 85 4.77 1.95 8.36
CA TRP A 85 5.31 1.43 7.12
C TRP A 85 6.23 0.26 7.42
N GLY A 86 5.74 -0.94 7.20
CA GLY A 86 6.51 -2.17 7.38
C GLY A 86 7.48 -2.38 6.22
N LEU A 87 8.76 -2.08 6.43
CA LEU A 87 9.78 -2.36 5.42
C LEU A 87 10.03 -3.86 5.31
N ASP A 88 10.08 -4.37 4.09
CA ASP A 88 10.24 -5.79 3.80
C ASP A 88 11.49 -6.05 2.96
N ALA A 89 12.44 -6.80 3.53
CA ALA A 89 13.69 -7.14 2.85
C ALA A 89 13.46 -8.02 1.61
N ASN A 90 12.44 -8.89 1.61
CA ASN A 90 12.17 -9.74 0.46
C ASN A 90 11.68 -8.92 -0.74
N LEU A 91 10.84 -7.89 -0.51
CA LEU A 91 10.46 -6.96 -1.57
C LEU A 91 11.68 -6.22 -2.15
N ALA A 92 12.59 -5.78 -1.27
CA ALA A 92 13.82 -5.13 -1.71
C ALA A 92 14.72 -6.08 -2.53
N TYR A 93 14.86 -7.35 -2.13
CA TYR A 93 15.60 -8.36 -2.89
C TYR A 93 14.98 -8.66 -4.26
N GLN A 94 13.65 -8.60 -4.35
CA GLN A 94 12.91 -8.72 -5.61
C GLN A 94 12.94 -7.43 -6.43
N ARG A 95 13.60 -6.38 -5.95
CA ARG A 95 13.64 -5.05 -6.56
C ARG A 95 12.26 -4.40 -6.69
N HIS A 96 11.34 -4.75 -5.82
CA HIS A 96 10.07 -4.06 -5.69
C HIS A 96 10.24 -2.85 -4.78
N PHE A 97 10.10 -1.66 -5.33
CA PHE A 97 10.25 -0.40 -4.61
C PHE A 97 9.00 0.49 -4.79
N PRO A 98 8.60 1.24 -3.74
CA PRO A 98 9.13 1.16 -2.37
C PRO A 98 8.90 -0.22 -1.74
N ALA A 99 9.90 -0.70 -0.98
CA ALA A 99 9.86 -2.02 -0.35
C ALA A 99 9.02 -2.00 0.94
N ILE A 100 7.77 -1.56 0.83
CA ILE A 100 6.80 -1.43 1.92
C ILE A 100 5.78 -2.54 1.79
N ASN A 101 5.67 -3.37 2.83
CA ASN A 101 4.72 -4.47 2.86
C ASN A 101 3.29 -3.94 3.06
N TRP A 102 2.43 -4.14 2.09
CA TRP A 102 1.05 -3.64 2.07
C TRP A 102 0.11 -4.35 3.05
N LEU A 103 0.41 -5.59 3.46
CA LEU A 103 -0.41 -6.34 4.42
C LEU A 103 -0.13 -5.94 5.86
N ASN A 104 1.12 -5.56 6.16
CA ASN A 104 1.56 -5.22 7.51
C ASN A 104 1.49 -3.71 7.80
N SER A 105 1.46 -2.89 6.75
CA SER A 105 1.42 -1.44 6.87
C SER A 105 -0.01 -0.94 7.10
N TYR A 106 -0.14 0.12 7.88
CA TYR A 106 -1.46 0.70 8.18
C TYR A 106 -1.40 2.21 8.39
N SER A 107 -2.57 2.84 8.27
CA SER A 107 -2.81 4.21 8.68
C SER A 107 -4.13 4.29 9.44
N ASN A 108 -4.09 4.80 10.67
CA ASN A 108 -5.27 5.08 11.47
C ASN A 108 -5.87 6.47 11.19
N TYR A 109 -5.39 7.15 10.14
CA TYR A 109 -5.94 8.43 9.67
C TYR A 109 -6.95 8.26 8.54
N LEU A 110 -7.27 7.05 8.09
CA LEU A 110 -8.11 6.85 6.91
C LEU A 110 -9.49 7.48 7.07
N ASP A 111 -10.15 7.24 8.19
CA ASP A 111 -11.49 7.78 8.46
C ASP A 111 -11.47 9.32 8.57
N ASP A 112 -10.43 9.87 9.21
CA ASP A 112 -10.24 11.31 9.34
C ASP A 112 -9.96 11.98 7.98
N MET A 113 -9.33 11.26 7.05
CA MET A 113 -8.96 11.75 5.72
C MET A 113 -10.03 11.52 4.65
N GLU A 114 -11.00 10.67 4.89
CA GLU A 114 -12.05 10.36 3.92
C GLU A 114 -12.78 11.60 3.38
N PRO A 115 -13.24 12.56 4.21
CA PRO A 115 -13.89 13.77 3.70
C PRO A 115 -12.99 14.56 2.76
N TRP A 116 -11.70 14.63 3.07
CA TRP A 116 -10.73 15.33 2.22
C TRP A 116 -10.55 14.66 0.86
N PHE A 117 -10.43 13.32 0.82
CA PHE A 117 -10.33 12.57 -0.44
C PHE A 117 -11.60 12.69 -1.27
N ASN A 118 -12.76 12.65 -0.63
CA ASN A 118 -14.05 12.81 -1.30
C ASN A 118 -14.20 14.17 -1.98
N GLU A 119 -13.70 15.21 -1.36
CA GLU A 119 -13.75 16.58 -1.89
C GLU A 119 -12.65 16.86 -2.93
N ASN A 120 -11.42 16.40 -2.71
CA ASN A 120 -10.25 16.82 -3.45
C ASN A 120 -9.77 15.82 -4.52
N VAL A 121 -10.23 14.55 -4.45
CA VAL A 121 -9.84 13.52 -5.42
C VAL A 121 -11.08 12.89 -6.05
N LYS A 122 -11.73 11.94 -5.37
CA LYS A 122 -12.94 11.26 -5.84
C LYS A 122 -13.74 10.73 -4.64
N SER A 123 -15.07 10.77 -4.75
CA SER A 123 -16.00 10.35 -3.69
C SER A 123 -15.97 8.84 -3.37
N ASP A 124 -15.43 8.02 -4.24
CA ASP A 124 -15.28 6.58 -4.04
C ASP A 124 -13.83 6.12 -3.80
N TRP A 125 -12.90 7.05 -3.55
CA TRP A 125 -11.49 6.74 -3.30
C TRP A 125 -11.32 5.64 -2.25
N MET A 126 -11.96 5.78 -1.09
CA MET A 126 -11.83 4.83 0.00
C MET A 126 -12.38 3.45 -0.37
N GLN A 127 -13.49 3.40 -1.11
CA GLN A 127 -14.07 2.14 -1.58
C GLN A 127 -13.14 1.44 -2.57
N VAL A 128 -12.58 2.17 -3.53
CA VAL A 128 -11.63 1.59 -4.51
C VAL A 128 -10.40 1.05 -3.79
N ARG A 129 -9.81 1.83 -2.88
CA ARG A 129 -8.70 1.38 -2.04
C ARG A 129 -9.05 0.10 -1.28
N GLN A 130 -10.22 0.04 -0.64
CA GLN A 130 -10.66 -1.12 0.13
C GLN A 130 -10.78 -2.38 -0.76
N ASN A 131 -11.31 -2.22 -1.96
CA ASN A 131 -11.45 -3.32 -2.92
C ASN A 131 -10.08 -3.90 -3.32
N LEU A 132 -9.09 -3.03 -3.59
CA LEU A 132 -7.73 -3.49 -3.92
C LEU A 132 -7.07 -4.18 -2.73
N MET A 133 -7.24 -3.66 -1.51
CA MET A 133 -6.71 -4.28 -0.30
C MET A 133 -7.34 -5.66 -0.03
N SER A 134 -8.63 -5.83 -0.34
CA SER A 134 -9.29 -7.12 -0.25
C SER A 134 -8.65 -8.15 -1.19
N LEU A 135 -8.41 -7.76 -2.45
CA LEU A 135 -7.74 -8.63 -3.42
C LEU A 135 -6.33 -9.03 -2.98
N LEU A 136 -5.54 -8.11 -2.43
CA LEU A 136 -4.20 -8.41 -1.91
C LEU A 136 -4.24 -9.35 -0.70
N THR A 137 -5.25 -9.21 0.17
CA THR A 137 -5.46 -10.09 1.32
C THR A 137 -5.90 -11.49 0.88
N GLU A 138 -6.80 -11.57 -0.10
CA GLU A 138 -7.22 -12.84 -0.68
C GLU A 138 -6.06 -13.54 -1.41
N GLU A 139 -5.24 -12.80 -2.16
CA GLU A 139 -4.02 -13.33 -2.79
C GLU A 139 -3.09 -13.98 -1.77
N ALA A 140 -2.87 -13.35 -0.61
CA ALA A 140 -2.03 -13.92 0.42
C ALA A 140 -2.54 -15.29 0.90
N SER A 141 -3.85 -15.42 1.06
CA SER A 141 -4.48 -16.70 1.44
C SER A 141 -4.39 -17.74 0.33
N LEU A 142 -4.60 -17.32 -0.93
CA LEU A 142 -4.49 -18.21 -2.10
C LEU A 142 -3.05 -18.68 -2.33
N ASN A 143 -2.05 -17.82 -2.07
CA ASN A 143 -0.64 -18.20 -2.16
C ASN A 143 -0.27 -19.36 -1.22
N GLU A 144 -0.87 -19.44 -0.03
CA GLU A 144 -0.64 -20.58 0.87
C GLU A 144 -1.22 -21.88 0.28
N ILE A 145 -2.36 -21.81 -0.40
CA ILE A 145 -2.93 -22.96 -1.11
C ILE A 145 -2.05 -23.36 -2.29
N VAL A 146 -1.61 -22.39 -3.09
CA VAL A 146 -0.72 -22.63 -4.25
C VAL A 146 0.58 -23.31 -3.85
N LYS A 147 1.18 -22.93 -2.72
CA LYS A 147 2.39 -23.59 -2.20
C LYS A 147 2.18 -25.06 -1.89
N MET A 148 0.97 -25.46 -1.50
CA MET A 148 0.66 -26.84 -1.13
C MET A 148 0.23 -27.71 -2.33
N VAL A 149 -0.57 -27.17 -3.24
CA VAL A 149 -1.24 -27.97 -4.29
C VAL A 149 -0.99 -27.49 -5.72
N GLY A 150 -0.28 -26.37 -5.90
CA GLY A 150 0.03 -25.77 -7.21
C GLY A 150 -1.06 -24.85 -7.74
N MET A 151 -0.69 -24.04 -8.76
CA MET A 151 -1.60 -23.09 -9.41
C MET A 151 -2.77 -23.74 -10.15
N ASP A 152 -2.55 -24.91 -10.72
CA ASP A 152 -3.57 -25.64 -11.52
C ASP A 152 -4.77 -26.11 -10.68
N ALA A 153 -4.61 -26.16 -9.37
CA ALA A 153 -5.70 -26.51 -8.46
C ALA A 153 -6.68 -25.34 -8.16
N LEU A 154 -6.31 -24.12 -8.55
CA LEU A 154 -7.17 -22.96 -8.33
C LEU A 154 -8.34 -22.92 -9.31
N SER A 155 -9.49 -22.44 -8.82
CA SER A 155 -10.62 -22.12 -9.68
C SER A 155 -10.25 -20.99 -10.67
N PRO A 156 -10.91 -20.88 -11.84
CA PRO A 156 -10.71 -19.76 -12.75
C PRO A 156 -10.89 -18.39 -12.08
N GLN A 157 -11.85 -18.28 -11.17
CA GLN A 157 -12.10 -17.06 -10.41
C GLN A 157 -10.93 -16.72 -9.45
N ASP A 158 -10.34 -17.72 -8.79
CA ASP A 158 -9.22 -17.49 -7.89
C ASP A 158 -7.93 -17.18 -8.66
N ARG A 159 -7.75 -17.78 -9.84
CA ARG A 159 -6.65 -17.42 -10.76
C ARG A 159 -6.79 -15.98 -11.24
N LEU A 160 -8.00 -15.51 -11.54
CA LEU A 160 -8.23 -14.08 -11.88
C LEU A 160 -7.89 -13.16 -10.72
N LYS A 161 -8.24 -13.51 -9.47
CA LYS A 161 -7.83 -12.74 -8.28
C LYS A 161 -6.32 -12.63 -8.15
N MET A 162 -5.61 -13.75 -8.35
CA MET A 162 -4.15 -13.78 -8.32
C MET A 162 -3.52 -12.85 -9.37
N GLU A 163 -4.06 -12.85 -10.60
CA GLU A 163 -3.59 -11.99 -11.67
C GLU A 163 -3.93 -10.51 -11.43
N ALA A 164 -5.11 -10.21 -10.89
CA ALA A 164 -5.46 -8.84 -10.50
C ALA A 164 -4.58 -8.33 -9.36
N ALA A 165 -4.34 -9.14 -8.34
CA ALA A 165 -3.45 -8.79 -7.24
C ALA A 165 -2.00 -8.61 -7.71
N ARG A 166 -1.55 -9.41 -8.67
CA ARG A 166 -0.26 -9.20 -9.32
C ARG A 166 -0.18 -7.85 -10.02
N SER A 167 -1.22 -7.47 -10.77
CA SER A 167 -1.27 -6.15 -11.41
C SER A 167 -1.27 -5.02 -10.36
N ILE A 168 -1.99 -5.15 -9.24
CA ILE A 168 -1.91 -4.18 -8.14
C ILE A 168 -0.46 -4.02 -7.66
N ARG A 169 0.28 -5.11 -7.46
CA ARG A 169 1.66 -5.06 -6.97
C ARG A 169 2.63 -4.48 -7.99
N GLU A 170 2.57 -4.94 -9.23
CA GLU A 170 3.57 -4.64 -10.27
C GLU A 170 3.27 -3.32 -11.00
N ASP A 171 1.99 -3.04 -11.26
CA ASP A 171 1.58 -1.91 -12.10
C ASP A 171 1.23 -0.67 -11.27
N PHE A 172 0.75 -0.84 -10.03
CA PHE A 172 0.35 0.26 -9.16
C PHE A 172 1.31 0.50 -7.98
N LEU A 173 1.59 -0.53 -7.16
CA LEU A 173 2.42 -0.35 -5.95
C LEU A 173 3.92 -0.21 -6.27
N HIS A 174 4.41 -0.89 -7.29
CA HIS A 174 5.78 -0.75 -7.73
C HIS A 174 6.00 0.55 -8.48
N GLN A 175 6.88 1.41 -7.96
CA GLN A 175 7.20 2.72 -8.51
C GLN A 175 8.68 2.77 -8.93
N ASN A 176 8.94 3.33 -10.12
CA ASN A 176 10.30 3.54 -10.62
C ASN A 176 10.76 4.96 -10.28
N SER A 177 11.60 5.08 -9.26
CA SER A 177 12.14 6.38 -8.83
C SER A 177 13.16 7.01 -9.81
N PHE A 178 13.57 6.29 -10.83
CA PHE A 178 14.48 6.80 -11.88
C PHE A 178 13.73 7.27 -13.13
N ASP A 179 12.43 7.04 -13.20
CA ASP A 179 11.58 7.56 -14.26
C ASP A 179 11.01 8.93 -13.87
N GLU A 180 11.12 9.92 -14.75
CA GLU A 180 10.72 11.30 -14.48
C GLU A 180 9.21 11.45 -14.26
N ILE A 181 8.40 10.55 -14.85
CA ILE A 181 6.94 10.60 -14.76
C ILE A 181 6.46 9.79 -13.56
N ASP A 182 6.92 8.54 -13.42
CA ASP A 182 6.47 7.64 -12.38
C ASP A 182 6.91 8.08 -10.97
N THR A 183 8.05 8.79 -10.87
CA THR A 183 8.57 9.33 -9.59
C THR A 183 7.58 10.25 -8.87
N TYR A 184 6.78 11.03 -9.59
CA TYR A 184 5.84 12.01 -9.04
C TYR A 184 4.43 11.79 -9.61
N THR A 185 3.72 10.81 -9.09
CA THR A 185 2.35 10.49 -9.52
C THR A 185 1.34 11.26 -8.69
N SER A 186 0.48 12.05 -9.35
CA SER A 186 -0.59 12.80 -8.68
C SER A 186 -1.66 11.88 -8.06
N LEU A 187 -2.39 12.36 -7.05
CA LEU A 187 -3.48 11.59 -6.46
C LEU A 187 -4.61 11.26 -7.45
N PRO A 188 -5.04 12.16 -8.36
CA PRO A 188 -5.98 11.79 -9.41
C PRO A 188 -5.46 10.67 -10.30
N LYS A 189 -4.20 10.71 -10.73
CA LYS A 189 -3.60 9.63 -11.52
C LYS A 189 -3.52 8.31 -10.75
N GLN A 190 -3.15 8.34 -9.46
CA GLN A 190 -3.18 7.15 -8.61
C GLN A 190 -4.59 6.54 -8.54
N TYR A 191 -5.62 7.37 -8.45
CA TYR A 191 -7.00 6.90 -8.48
C TYR A 191 -7.33 6.22 -9.82
N ASP A 192 -6.97 6.82 -10.94
CA ASP A 192 -7.22 6.26 -12.27
C ASP A 192 -6.48 4.92 -12.46
N MET A 193 -5.25 4.80 -11.98
CA MET A 193 -4.49 3.54 -11.96
C MET A 193 -5.22 2.46 -11.16
N MET A 194 -5.68 2.78 -9.94
CA MET A 194 -6.45 1.85 -9.12
C MET A 194 -7.74 1.39 -9.82
N LYS A 195 -8.44 2.32 -10.47
CA LYS A 195 -9.70 2.02 -11.20
C LYS A 195 -9.45 1.11 -12.39
N LEU A 196 -8.38 1.32 -13.16
CA LEU A 196 -8.06 0.47 -14.31
C LEU A 196 -7.74 -0.97 -13.89
N VAL A 197 -6.92 -1.15 -12.86
CA VAL A 197 -6.60 -2.48 -12.34
C VAL A 197 -7.85 -3.17 -11.78
N TYR A 198 -8.68 -2.43 -11.07
CA TYR A 198 -9.91 -3.00 -10.51
C TYR A 198 -10.96 -3.30 -11.59
N ALA A 199 -11.08 -2.45 -12.61
CA ALA A 199 -11.96 -2.69 -13.76
C ALA A 199 -11.58 -3.97 -14.52
N PHE A 200 -10.29 -4.25 -14.71
CA PHE A 200 -9.83 -5.53 -15.26
C PHE A 200 -10.37 -6.72 -14.47
N TYR A 201 -10.30 -6.67 -13.14
CA TYR A 201 -10.83 -7.72 -12.28
C TYR A 201 -12.36 -7.85 -12.37
N GLU A 202 -13.07 -6.72 -12.32
CA GLU A 202 -14.55 -6.73 -12.36
C GLU A 202 -15.07 -7.26 -13.70
N GLU A 203 -14.55 -6.74 -14.82
CA GLU A 203 -14.99 -7.15 -16.16
C GLU A 203 -14.54 -8.59 -16.47
N GLY A 204 -13.33 -8.97 -16.09
CA GLY A 204 -12.87 -10.36 -16.19
C GLY A 204 -13.72 -11.31 -15.35
N SER A 205 -14.15 -10.92 -14.16
CA SER A 205 -15.04 -11.72 -13.32
C SER A 205 -16.45 -11.89 -13.92
N LYS A 206 -16.97 -10.87 -14.60
CA LYS A 206 -18.23 -10.96 -15.36
C LYS A 206 -18.05 -11.90 -16.55
N ALA A 207 -17.01 -11.69 -17.35
CA ALA A 207 -16.72 -12.55 -18.51
C ALA A 207 -16.57 -14.04 -18.14
N LEU A 208 -15.93 -14.35 -17.00
CA LEU A 208 -15.86 -15.74 -16.50
C LEU A 208 -17.24 -16.31 -16.18
N LYS A 209 -18.15 -15.52 -15.61
CA LYS A 209 -19.53 -15.96 -15.32
C LYS A 209 -20.31 -16.18 -16.62
N ASP A 210 -20.02 -15.41 -17.66
CA ASP A 210 -20.60 -15.52 -18.99
C ASP A 210 -19.91 -16.61 -19.82
N GLY A 211 -18.98 -17.35 -19.22
CA GLY A 211 -18.35 -18.53 -19.78
C GLY A 211 -17.04 -18.29 -20.54
N ALA A 212 -16.44 -17.09 -20.47
CA ALA A 212 -15.11 -16.85 -21.04
C ALA A 212 -14.04 -17.74 -20.37
N ASN A 213 -12.96 -18.03 -21.12
CA ASN A 213 -11.85 -18.82 -20.58
C ASN A 213 -10.89 -17.89 -19.79
N ILE A 214 -10.40 -18.36 -18.66
CA ILE A 214 -9.42 -17.61 -17.85
C ILE A 214 -8.14 -17.32 -18.62
N GLU A 215 -7.66 -18.24 -19.45
CA GLU A 215 -6.43 -18.05 -20.22
C GLU A 215 -6.56 -16.90 -21.23
N ASP A 216 -7.73 -16.75 -21.84
CA ASP A 216 -8.00 -15.67 -22.79
C ASP A 216 -8.04 -14.32 -22.07
N ILE A 217 -8.68 -14.25 -20.88
CA ILE A 217 -8.74 -13.04 -20.07
C ILE A 217 -7.32 -12.64 -19.61
N VAL A 218 -6.52 -13.58 -19.15
CA VAL A 218 -5.16 -13.32 -18.66
C VAL A 218 -4.23 -12.89 -19.81
N SER A 219 -4.50 -13.30 -21.05
CA SER A 219 -3.70 -12.95 -22.22
C SER A 219 -4.12 -11.67 -22.94
N MET A 220 -5.16 -10.96 -22.47
CA MET A 220 -5.62 -9.71 -23.07
C MET A 220 -4.49 -8.68 -23.20
N GLN A 221 -4.41 -8.02 -24.36
CA GLN A 221 -3.37 -7.04 -24.64
C GLN A 221 -3.54 -5.74 -23.85
N VAL A 222 -4.77 -5.39 -23.47
CA VAL A 222 -5.05 -4.20 -22.65
C VAL A 222 -4.32 -4.23 -21.31
N ARG A 223 -3.95 -5.40 -20.79
CA ARG A 223 -3.16 -5.52 -19.55
C ARG A 223 -1.81 -4.83 -19.64
N GLU A 224 -1.14 -4.91 -20.80
CA GLU A 224 0.11 -4.17 -21.01
C GLU A 224 -0.13 -2.65 -20.95
N ARG A 225 -1.23 -2.18 -21.50
CA ARG A 225 -1.59 -0.75 -21.44
C ARG A 225 -1.90 -0.31 -20.01
N ILE A 226 -2.61 -1.13 -19.24
CA ILE A 226 -2.86 -0.87 -17.81
C ILE A 226 -1.52 -0.73 -17.06
N GLY A 227 -0.59 -1.68 -17.25
CA GLY A 227 0.73 -1.63 -16.60
C GLY A 227 1.59 -0.44 -17.03
N ARG A 228 1.42 0.05 -18.26
CA ARG A 228 2.15 1.21 -18.78
C ARG A 228 1.52 2.56 -18.45
N PHE A 229 0.30 2.57 -17.94
CA PHE A 229 -0.43 3.80 -17.62
C PHE A 229 0.34 4.70 -16.63
N LYS A 230 1.12 4.13 -15.73
CA LYS A 230 1.98 4.87 -14.79
C LYS A 230 2.99 5.80 -15.46
N TYR A 231 3.39 5.52 -16.72
CA TYR A 231 4.30 6.36 -17.52
C TYR A 231 3.59 7.43 -18.37
N THR A 232 2.26 7.53 -18.28
CA THR A 232 1.50 8.56 -18.96
C THR A 232 1.71 9.92 -18.29
N LYS A 233 1.96 10.96 -19.09
CA LYS A 233 2.12 12.32 -18.58
C LYS A 233 0.81 12.84 -18.00
N GLU A 234 0.91 13.71 -17.00
CA GLU A 234 -0.27 14.30 -16.34
C GLU A 234 -1.22 15.03 -17.33
N SER A 235 -0.70 15.61 -18.42
CA SER A 235 -1.50 16.25 -19.47
C SER A 235 -2.38 15.27 -20.26
N ASP A 236 -1.97 14.02 -20.37
CA ASP A 236 -2.53 13.05 -21.31
C ASP A 236 -3.38 11.97 -20.59
N ILE A 237 -3.45 12.05 -19.25
CA ILE A 237 -4.11 11.04 -18.39
C ILE A 237 -5.57 10.81 -18.79
N ALA A 238 -6.35 11.87 -19.00
CA ALA A 238 -7.79 11.73 -19.25
C ALA A 238 -8.07 11.03 -20.59
N GLU A 239 -7.27 11.32 -21.63
CA GLU A 239 -7.36 10.68 -22.93
C GLU A 239 -6.95 9.22 -22.87
N GLU A 240 -5.77 8.94 -22.26
CA GLU A 240 -5.27 7.57 -22.14
C GLU A 240 -6.16 6.71 -21.25
N TYR A 241 -6.70 7.26 -20.16
CA TYR A 241 -7.65 6.55 -19.30
C TYR A 241 -8.88 6.09 -20.08
N SER A 242 -9.52 6.99 -20.82
CA SER A 242 -10.70 6.66 -21.64
C SER A 242 -10.36 5.61 -22.70
N SER A 243 -9.22 5.76 -23.36
CA SER A 243 -8.76 4.84 -24.41
C SER A 243 -8.46 3.43 -23.84
N VAL A 244 -7.89 3.33 -22.64
CA VAL A 244 -7.65 2.02 -21.98
C VAL A 244 -8.95 1.37 -21.55
N GLN A 245 -9.92 2.16 -21.04
CA GLN A 245 -11.24 1.63 -20.68
C GLN A 245 -12.00 1.10 -21.91
N GLU A 246 -11.97 1.82 -23.03
CA GLU A 246 -12.59 1.37 -24.28
C GLU A 246 -11.94 0.09 -24.80
N ALA A 247 -10.61 0.00 -24.74
CA ALA A 247 -9.89 -1.21 -25.13
C ALA A 247 -10.28 -2.39 -24.26
N LEU A 248 -10.35 -2.22 -22.93
CA LEU A 248 -10.77 -3.24 -22.00
C LEU A 248 -12.19 -3.74 -22.33
N ALA A 249 -13.14 -2.83 -22.52
CA ALA A 249 -14.51 -3.18 -22.86
C ALA A 249 -14.60 -3.93 -24.19
N THR A 250 -13.82 -3.51 -25.20
CA THR A 250 -13.80 -4.14 -26.52
C THR A 250 -13.22 -5.56 -26.47
N GLU A 251 -12.09 -5.75 -25.80
CA GLU A 251 -11.46 -7.07 -25.67
C GLU A 251 -12.36 -8.04 -24.89
N ILE A 252 -12.98 -7.59 -23.79
CA ILE A 252 -13.95 -8.41 -23.02
C ILE A 252 -15.15 -8.78 -23.87
N ALA A 253 -15.73 -7.85 -24.64
CA ALA A 253 -16.87 -8.14 -25.51
C ALA A 253 -16.53 -9.19 -26.57
N THR A 254 -15.32 -9.17 -27.13
CA THR A 254 -14.86 -10.19 -28.07
C THR A 254 -14.82 -11.58 -27.44
N LEU A 255 -14.33 -11.69 -26.20
CA LEU A 255 -14.24 -12.98 -25.48
C LEU A 255 -15.60 -13.59 -25.11
N THR A 256 -16.65 -12.79 -25.03
CA THR A 256 -18.00 -13.25 -24.71
C THR A 256 -18.86 -13.52 -25.94
N GLN A 257 -18.58 -12.90 -27.09
CA GLN A 257 -19.32 -13.06 -28.34
C GLN A 257 -18.97 -14.36 -29.10
N ASP A 258 -17.74 -14.83 -29.04
CA ASP A 258 -17.27 -16.03 -29.75
C ASP A 258 -17.92 -17.35 -29.25
N LYS A 259 -18.90 -17.28 -28.35
CA LYS A 259 -19.60 -18.46 -27.78
C LYS A 259 -21.11 -18.54 -28.09
N GLU A 260 -21.66 -17.55 -28.81
CA GLU A 260 -23.05 -17.62 -29.27
C GLU A 260 -23.22 -18.28 -30.64
N ASP A 261 -22.11 -18.66 -31.33
CA ASP A 261 -22.08 -19.46 -32.56
C ASP A 261 -21.64 -20.93 -32.24
#